data_a41cca302524354a7bd6c2ab3bb2bbc6
#
_entry.id   a41cca302524354a7bd6c2ab3bb2bbc6
#
_cell.length_a   1.000
_cell.length_b   1.000
_cell.length_c   1.000
_cell.angle_alpha   90.00
_cell.angle_beta   90.00
_cell.angle_gamma   90.00
#
_symmetry.space_group_name_H-M   'P 1'
#
loop_
_entity.id
_entity.type
_entity.pdbx_description
1 polymer ?
#
loop_
_entity_poly.entity_id
_entity_poly.type
_entity_poly.pdbx_seq_one_letter_code
_entity_poly.pdbx_strand_id
1 'polypeptide(L)'
;MARARADYVAPMTSTAAPARSIDETLAELVEEFDLLGDWEGRIEYVIDLGKDLPPLSEEARIEANKVPGCAAQVWLSTRAEGDRLFFDADSDSALSKGNIALLLRLYSGRLPAEILGFDARAALDRLGLPSALTRQRANGLNSMVGRIREAALAAAVSPTRVSASAATAAGCGAAGAGSVGNGAASATSRSPMA
;
A
#
# COMPACT_ATOMS: atom_id res chain seq x y z
N MET A 1 -14.57 -21.22 -46.05
CA MET A 1 -15.27 -20.74 -44.87
C MET A 1 -14.57 -21.29 -43.64
N ALA A 2 -13.61 -20.55 -43.08
CA ALA A 2 -12.83 -20.92 -41.88
C ALA A 2 -13.35 -20.09 -40.70
N ARG A 3 -13.89 -20.77 -39.69
CA ARG A 3 -14.32 -20.16 -38.42
C ARG A 3 -13.10 -19.98 -37.54
N ALA A 4 -12.76 -18.73 -37.25
CA ALA A 4 -11.79 -18.37 -36.22
C ALA A 4 -12.35 -18.75 -34.85
N ARG A 5 -11.66 -19.63 -34.14
CA ARG A 5 -11.85 -19.87 -32.70
C ARG A 5 -11.22 -18.71 -31.98
N ALA A 6 -12.02 -17.95 -31.25
CA ALA A 6 -11.55 -17.00 -30.28
C ALA A 6 -11.04 -17.80 -29.08
N ASP A 7 -9.74 -17.74 -28.84
CA ASP A 7 -9.13 -18.27 -27.64
C ASP A 7 -9.55 -17.38 -26.44
N TYR A 8 -10.50 -17.90 -25.68
CA TYR A 8 -10.87 -17.35 -24.40
C TYR A 8 -9.73 -17.66 -23.41
N VAL A 9 -8.90 -16.68 -23.17
CA VAL A 9 -7.93 -16.72 -22.05
C VAL A 9 -8.72 -16.42 -20.79
N ALA A 10 -8.98 -17.48 -20.02
CA ALA A 10 -9.57 -17.36 -18.70
C ALA A 10 -8.64 -16.52 -17.80
N PRO A 11 -9.18 -15.60 -16.97
CA PRO A 11 -8.37 -14.89 -15.99
C PRO A 11 -7.80 -15.92 -15.02
N MET A 12 -6.46 -15.95 -14.92
CA MET A 12 -5.76 -16.71 -13.90
C MET A 12 -6.23 -16.17 -12.54
N THR A 13 -7.11 -16.90 -11.88
CA THR A 13 -7.37 -16.72 -10.46
C THR A 13 -6.07 -17.01 -9.73
N SER A 14 -5.36 -15.95 -9.37
CA SER A 14 -4.24 -16.02 -8.45
C SER A 14 -4.79 -16.59 -7.15
N THR A 15 -4.59 -17.89 -6.95
CA THR A 15 -4.73 -18.52 -5.64
C THR A 15 -3.59 -17.95 -4.80
N ALA A 16 -3.85 -16.83 -4.13
CA ALA A 16 -2.93 -16.27 -3.17
C ALA A 16 -2.69 -17.35 -2.12
N ALA A 17 -1.46 -17.85 -2.04
CA ALA A 17 -1.00 -18.65 -0.92
C ALA A 17 -1.36 -17.89 0.38
N PRO A 18 -1.71 -18.59 1.48
CA PRO A 18 -2.03 -17.93 2.73
C PRO A 18 -0.91 -16.93 3.04
N ALA A 19 -1.28 -15.66 3.17
CA ALA A 19 -0.31 -14.60 3.38
C ALA A 19 0.45 -14.92 4.66
N ARG A 20 1.77 -15.21 4.54
CA ARG A 20 2.66 -15.45 5.68
C ARG A 20 2.52 -14.30 6.66
N SER A 21 2.63 -14.56 7.95
CA SER A 21 2.64 -13.50 8.96
C SER A 21 3.89 -12.62 8.80
N ILE A 22 3.85 -11.41 9.34
CA ILE A 22 5.00 -10.51 9.32
C ILE A 22 6.16 -11.11 10.12
N ASP A 23 5.86 -11.86 11.19
CA ASP A 23 6.86 -12.53 12.03
C ASP A 23 7.54 -13.71 11.31
N GLU A 24 6.79 -14.49 10.53
CA GLU A 24 7.35 -15.56 9.68
C GLU A 24 8.27 -14.97 8.60
N THR A 25 7.88 -13.86 7.98
CA THR A 25 8.72 -13.16 7.01
C THR A 25 10.00 -12.62 7.65
N LEU A 26 9.90 -12.10 8.88
CA LEU A 26 11.07 -11.65 9.63
C LEU A 26 11.99 -12.81 9.97
N ALA A 27 11.45 -13.97 10.38
CA ALA A 27 12.24 -15.15 10.68
C ALA A 27 13.05 -15.62 9.45
N GLU A 28 12.41 -15.66 8.28
CA GLU A 28 13.09 -15.97 7.01
C GLU A 28 14.23 -14.98 6.70
N LEU A 29 13.96 -13.68 6.85
CA LEU A 29 14.99 -12.65 6.65
C LEU A 29 16.16 -12.80 7.62
N VAL A 30 15.91 -13.14 8.88
CA VAL A 30 16.97 -13.39 9.87
C VAL A 30 17.82 -14.58 9.46
N GLU A 31 17.21 -15.69 9.02
CA GLU A 31 17.94 -16.86 8.51
C GLU A 31 18.78 -16.50 7.28
N GLU A 32 18.22 -15.73 6.33
CA GLU A 32 18.95 -15.24 5.16
C GLU A 32 20.18 -14.41 5.59
N PHE A 33 20.00 -13.48 6.53
CA PHE A 33 21.07 -12.61 7.02
C PHE A 33 22.15 -13.34 7.84
N ASP A 34 21.78 -14.40 8.56
CA ASP A 34 22.74 -15.22 9.32
C ASP A 34 23.66 -16.02 8.40
N LEU A 35 23.21 -16.36 7.19
CA LEU A 35 24.03 -17.04 6.19
C LEU A 35 25.07 -16.13 5.53
N LEU A 36 24.88 -14.80 5.58
CA LEU A 36 25.73 -13.82 4.91
C LEU A 36 27.05 -13.52 5.67
N GLY A 37 27.14 -13.94 6.91
CA GLY A 37 28.36 -13.88 7.74
C GLY A 37 28.69 -12.46 8.19
N ASP A 38 29.40 -11.67 7.38
CA ASP A 38 29.88 -10.35 7.73
C ASP A 38 28.93 -9.21 7.31
N TRP A 39 29.28 -7.99 7.73
CA TRP A 39 28.48 -6.82 7.41
C TRP A 39 28.55 -6.43 5.91
N GLU A 40 29.64 -6.72 5.24
CA GLU A 40 29.83 -6.42 3.81
C GLU A 40 28.89 -7.26 2.97
N GLY A 41 28.84 -8.56 3.21
CA GLY A 41 27.90 -9.47 2.55
C GLY A 41 26.43 -9.08 2.79
N ARG A 42 26.11 -8.62 3.99
CA ARG A 42 24.75 -8.13 4.31
C ARG A 42 24.40 -6.87 3.50
N ILE A 43 25.32 -5.93 3.35
CA ILE A 43 25.09 -4.71 2.56
C ILE A 43 24.96 -5.04 1.06
N GLU A 44 25.79 -5.93 0.54
CA GLU A 44 25.69 -6.38 -0.86
C GLU A 44 24.33 -7.05 -1.12
N TYR A 45 23.90 -7.93 -0.23
CA TYR A 45 22.59 -8.57 -0.31
C TYR A 45 21.44 -7.56 -0.28
N VAL A 46 21.49 -6.57 0.61
CA VAL A 46 20.50 -5.50 0.67
C VAL A 46 20.45 -4.72 -0.64
N ILE A 47 21.61 -4.39 -1.23
CA ILE A 47 21.68 -3.70 -2.52
C ILE A 47 21.07 -4.58 -3.63
N ASP A 48 21.33 -5.87 -3.62
CA ASP A 48 20.80 -6.80 -4.61
C ASP A 48 19.27 -6.92 -4.52
N LEU A 49 18.70 -6.99 -3.32
CA LEU A 49 17.25 -6.90 -3.12
C LEU A 49 16.64 -5.63 -3.73
N GLY A 50 17.38 -4.53 -3.67
CA GLY A 50 16.94 -3.26 -4.26
C GLY A 50 16.92 -3.26 -5.79
N LYS A 51 17.71 -4.12 -6.46
CA LYS A 51 17.72 -4.24 -7.92
C LYS A 51 16.43 -4.87 -8.45
N ASP A 52 15.82 -5.77 -7.65
CA ASP A 52 14.58 -6.46 -8.01
C ASP A 52 13.33 -5.60 -7.73
N LEU A 53 13.50 -4.45 -7.09
CA LEU A 53 12.39 -3.55 -6.80
C LEU A 53 11.87 -2.91 -8.10
N PRO A 54 10.57 -3.10 -8.43
CA PRO A 54 10.01 -2.48 -9.62
C PRO A 54 10.10 -0.96 -9.53
N PRO A 55 10.44 -0.27 -10.64
CA PRO A 55 10.52 1.18 -10.64
C PRO A 55 9.15 1.80 -10.37
N LEU A 56 9.13 2.85 -9.54
CA LEU A 56 7.93 3.63 -9.32
C LEU A 56 7.60 4.46 -10.57
N SER A 57 6.32 4.57 -10.93
CA SER A 57 5.90 5.39 -12.07
C SER A 57 6.22 6.87 -11.84
N GLU A 58 6.39 7.64 -12.92
CA GLU A 58 6.68 9.07 -12.83
C GLU A 58 5.55 9.84 -12.13
N GLU A 59 4.28 9.41 -12.35
CA GLU A 59 3.11 10.00 -11.70
C GLU A 59 3.09 9.78 -10.19
N ALA A 60 3.76 8.74 -9.71
CA ALA A 60 3.90 8.43 -8.28
C ALA A 60 5.15 9.05 -7.65
N ARG A 61 6.12 9.55 -8.44
CA ARG A 61 7.32 10.25 -7.97
C ARG A 61 7.05 11.73 -7.68
N ILE A 62 6.02 12.02 -6.93
CA ILE A 62 5.59 13.38 -6.56
C ILE A 62 6.03 13.73 -5.13
N GLU A 63 6.04 15.02 -4.81
CA GLU A 63 6.46 15.51 -3.49
C GLU A 63 5.59 14.96 -2.35
N ALA A 64 4.30 14.71 -2.60
CA ALA A 64 3.39 14.11 -1.61
C ALA A 64 3.78 12.68 -1.18
N ASN A 65 4.47 11.95 -2.07
CA ASN A 65 4.96 10.59 -1.80
C ASN A 65 6.39 10.56 -1.29
N LYS A 66 7.06 11.71 -1.22
CA LYS A 66 8.43 11.80 -0.75
C LYS A 66 8.54 11.58 0.75
N VAL A 67 9.51 10.79 1.15
CA VAL A 67 9.81 10.49 2.55
C VAL A 67 10.87 11.46 3.06
N PRO A 68 10.54 12.34 4.00
CA PRO A 68 11.50 13.31 4.54
C PRO A 68 12.53 12.63 5.44
N GLY A 69 13.69 13.27 5.62
CA GLY A 69 14.73 12.82 6.55
C GLY A 69 15.63 11.68 6.04
N CYS A 70 15.44 11.23 4.80
CA CYS A 70 16.35 10.28 4.16
C CYS A 70 17.59 10.99 3.62
N ALA A 71 18.74 10.29 3.62
CA ALA A 71 19.98 10.78 3.00
C ALA A 71 19.88 10.86 1.47
N ALA A 72 19.04 10.02 0.88
CA ALA A 72 18.71 9.96 -0.55
C ALA A 72 17.26 10.40 -0.76
N GLN A 73 16.88 10.64 -2.00
CA GLN A 73 15.47 10.84 -2.32
C GLN A 73 14.76 9.50 -2.29
N VAL A 74 13.69 9.43 -1.54
CA VAL A 74 12.85 8.24 -1.39
C VAL A 74 11.40 8.65 -1.61
N TRP A 75 10.71 7.87 -2.42
CA TRP A 75 9.26 8.00 -2.63
C TRP A 75 8.58 6.71 -2.19
N LEU A 76 7.46 6.84 -1.51
CA LEU A 76 6.63 5.73 -1.04
C LEU A 76 5.17 6.03 -1.38
N SER A 77 4.59 5.20 -2.21
CA SER A 77 3.17 5.21 -2.57
C SER A 77 2.45 4.07 -1.84
N THR A 78 1.20 4.31 -1.47
CA THR A 78 0.38 3.33 -0.75
C THR A 78 -0.91 3.09 -1.52
N ARG A 79 -1.28 1.83 -1.68
CA ARG A 79 -2.56 1.41 -2.24
C ARG A 79 -3.23 0.39 -1.33
N ALA A 80 -4.56 0.41 -1.28
CA ALA A 80 -5.35 -0.56 -0.55
C ALA A 80 -6.02 -1.54 -1.53
N GLU A 81 -5.91 -2.83 -1.24
CA GLU A 81 -6.61 -3.90 -1.96
C GLU A 81 -7.37 -4.74 -0.94
N GLY A 82 -8.69 -4.60 -0.94
CA GLY A 82 -9.53 -5.16 0.10
C GLY A 82 -9.21 -4.54 1.46
N ASP A 83 -8.84 -5.35 2.42
CA ASP A 83 -8.46 -4.97 3.78
C ASP A 83 -6.94 -4.86 4.01
N ARG A 84 -6.14 -5.05 2.95
CA ARG A 84 -4.68 -5.07 3.00
C ARG A 84 -4.07 -3.84 2.34
N LEU A 85 -2.91 -3.44 2.86
CA LEU A 85 -2.12 -2.35 2.32
C LEU A 85 -0.93 -2.88 1.53
N PHE A 86 -0.74 -2.30 0.36
CA PHE A 86 0.40 -2.54 -0.51
C PHE A 86 1.18 -1.24 -0.68
N PHE A 87 2.47 -1.39 -0.77
CA PHE A 87 3.39 -0.28 -0.86
C PHE A 87 4.27 -0.44 -2.11
N ASP A 88 4.41 0.65 -2.86
CA ASP A 88 5.32 0.76 -3.99
C ASP A 88 6.28 1.92 -3.68
N ALA A 89 7.57 1.71 -3.87
CA ALA A 89 8.55 2.73 -3.51
C ALA A 89 9.78 2.71 -4.40
N ASP A 90 10.52 3.82 -4.42
CA ASP A 90 11.75 3.95 -5.19
C ASP A 90 12.71 4.94 -4.52
N SER A 91 13.98 4.91 -4.95
CA SER A 91 15.02 5.83 -4.48
C SER A 91 16.07 6.06 -5.55
N ASP A 92 16.78 7.17 -5.46
CA ASP A 92 17.97 7.49 -6.27
C ASP A 92 19.26 6.84 -5.74
N SER A 93 19.19 6.10 -4.61
CA SER A 93 20.33 5.40 -4.01
C SER A 93 20.07 3.88 -3.96
N ALA A 94 21.04 3.10 -4.48
CA ALA A 94 20.96 1.64 -4.49
C ALA A 94 20.76 1.04 -3.08
N LEU A 95 21.49 1.53 -2.08
CA LEU A 95 21.35 1.07 -0.71
C LEU A 95 19.99 1.46 -0.10
N SER A 96 19.46 2.64 -0.43
CA SER A 96 18.13 3.03 0.00
C SER A 96 17.06 2.17 -0.66
N LYS A 97 17.19 1.82 -1.95
CA LYS A 97 16.32 0.86 -2.63
C LYS A 97 16.32 -0.49 -1.93
N GLY A 98 17.48 -0.98 -1.54
CA GLY A 98 17.61 -2.23 -0.80
C GLY A 98 16.89 -2.21 0.55
N ASN A 99 17.09 -1.15 1.33
CA ASN A 99 16.38 -0.95 2.60
C ASN A 99 14.87 -0.87 2.41
N ILE A 100 14.41 -0.21 1.34
CA ILE A 100 13.00 -0.18 0.94
C ILE A 100 12.52 -1.60 0.64
N ALA A 101 13.24 -2.37 -0.17
CA ALA A 101 12.87 -3.74 -0.53
C ALA A 101 12.65 -4.63 0.70
N LEU A 102 13.53 -4.52 1.71
CA LEU A 102 13.36 -5.21 2.99
C LEU A 102 12.07 -4.79 3.71
N LEU A 103 11.79 -3.47 3.79
CA LEU A 103 10.57 -2.98 4.41
C LEU A 103 9.33 -3.43 3.65
N LEU A 104 9.36 -3.44 2.32
CA LEU A 104 8.23 -3.90 1.52
C LEU A 104 7.99 -5.42 1.68
N ARG A 105 9.02 -6.24 1.83
CA ARG A 105 8.88 -7.66 2.18
C ARG A 105 8.16 -7.85 3.51
N LEU A 106 8.40 -7.00 4.50
CA LEU A 106 7.75 -7.08 5.82
C LEU A 106 6.32 -6.56 5.80
N TYR A 107 6.08 -5.43 5.15
CA TYR A 107 4.85 -4.64 5.32
C TYR A 107 3.85 -4.73 4.18
N SER A 108 4.28 -5.00 2.94
CA SER A 108 3.37 -5.03 1.78
C SER A 108 2.45 -6.26 1.85
N GLY A 109 1.16 -6.05 1.55
CA GLY A 109 0.14 -7.09 1.61
C GLY A 109 -0.35 -7.43 3.02
N ARG A 110 -0.11 -6.57 4.02
CA ARG A 110 -0.51 -6.77 5.42
C ARG A 110 -1.77 -6.00 5.77
N LEU A 111 -2.46 -6.49 6.82
CA LEU A 111 -3.55 -5.75 7.44
C LEU A 111 -3.01 -4.53 8.20
N PRO A 112 -3.74 -3.41 8.26
CA PRO A 112 -3.34 -2.26 9.06
C PRO A 112 -3.01 -2.61 10.51
N ALA A 113 -3.78 -3.51 11.13
CA ALA A 113 -3.55 -3.94 12.51
C ALA A 113 -2.21 -4.69 12.69
N GLU A 114 -1.82 -5.54 11.71
CA GLU A 114 -0.53 -6.24 11.71
C GLU A 114 0.62 -5.24 11.63
N ILE A 115 0.52 -4.26 10.72
CA ILE A 115 1.52 -3.18 10.55
C ILE A 115 1.69 -2.38 11.85
N LEU A 116 0.60 -2.02 12.51
CA LEU A 116 0.61 -1.20 13.72
C LEU A 116 1.12 -1.97 14.94
N GLY A 117 0.84 -3.27 15.02
CA GLY A 117 1.30 -4.14 16.10
C GLY A 117 2.76 -4.57 16.00
N PHE A 118 3.39 -4.40 14.84
CA PHE A 118 4.75 -4.89 14.60
C PHE A 118 5.83 -3.92 15.10
N ASP A 119 6.81 -4.43 15.84
CA ASP A 119 7.97 -3.66 16.30
C ASP A 119 9.08 -3.67 15.24
N ALA A 120 9.01 -2.68 14.33
CA ALA A 120 10.00 -2.50 13.29
C ALA A 120 11.41 -2.31 13.81
N ARG A 121 11.57 -1.63 14.96
CA ARG A 121 12.89 -1.35 15.52
C ARG A 121 13.56 -2.62 15.97
N ALA A 122 12.86 -3.43 16.76
CA ALA A 122 13.37 -4.72 17.20
C ALA A 122 13.68 -5.64 16.01
N ALA A 123 12.86 -5.62 14.97
CA ALA A 123 13.09 -6.40 13.75
C ALA A 123 14.37 -5.96 13.01
N LEU A 124 14.57 -4.67 12.81
CA LEU A 124 15.75 -4.11 12.14
C LEU A 124 17.03 -4.33 12.96
N ASP A 125 16.93 -4.26 14.30
CA ASP A 125 18.04 -4.56 15.20
C ASP A 125 18.45 -6.04 15.09
N ARG A 126 17.49 -6.97 14.96
CA ARG A 126 17.76 -8.40 14.73
C ARG A 126 18.48 -8.66 13.40
N LEU A 127 18.18 -7.88 12.36
CA LEU A 127 18.89 -7.93 11.07
C LEU A 127 20.27 -7.25 11.12
N GLY A 128 20.61 -6.57 12.21
CA GLY A 128 21.86 -5.86 12.38
C GLY A 128 22.00 -4.60 11.52
N LEU A 129 20.92 -4.15 10.88
CA LEU A 129 20.94 -3.01 9.95
C LEU A 129 21.28 -1.68 10.60
N PRO A 130 20.73 -1.29 11.77
CA PRO A 130 21.04 0.00 12.37
C PRO A 130 22.52 0.16 12.72
N SER A 131 23.20 -0.91 13.12
CA SER A 131 24.63 -0.89 13.44
C SER A 131 25.52 -0.80 12.21
N ALA A 132 25.03 -1.30 11.06
CA ALA A 132 25.74 -1.27 9.77
C ALA A 132 25.53 0.05 9.00
N LEU A 133 24.56 0.88 9.42
CA LEU A 133 24.20 2.13 8.75
C LEU A 133 24.74 3.35 9.49
N THR A 134 25.05 4.41 8.73
CA THR A 134 25.29 5.73 9.34
C THR A 134 24.01 6.23 10.03
N ARG A 135 24.16 7.10 11.02
CA ARG A 135 23.02 7.68 11.77
C ARG A 135 21.96 8.28 10.82
N GLN A 136 22.39 8.98 9.77
CA GLN A 136 21.49 9.60 8.80
C GLN A 136 20.68 8.55 8.01
N ARG A 137 21.29 7.42 7.64
CA ARG A 137 20.60 6.33 6.95
C ARG A 137 19.64 5.58 7.87
N ALA A 138 20.04 5.36 9.13
CA ALA A 138 19.16 4.81 10.14
C ALA A 138 17.93 5.71 10.39
N ASN A 139 18.10 7.03 10.42
CA ASN A 139 16.98 7.97 10.50
C ASN A 139 16.06 7.87 9.28
N GLY A 140 16.60 7.76 8.06
CA GLY A 140 15.81 7.55 6.86
C GLY A 140 14.96 6.28 6.91
N LEU A 141 15.53 5.18 7.41
CA LEU A 141 14.81 3.92 7.60
C LEU A 141 13.63 4.09 8.59
N ASN A 142 13.88 4.76 9.71
CA ASN A 142 12.82 5.08 10.68
C ASN A 142 11.73 5.99 10.07
N SER A 143 12.09 6.95 9.22
CA SER A 143 11.12 7.80 8.52
C SER A 143 10.25 7.00 7.56
N MET A 144 10.80 6.03 6.84
CA MET A 144 10.04 5.12 5.98
C MET A 144 9.05 4.28 6.79
N VAL A 145 9.49 3.70 7.91
CA VAL A 145 8.61 2.97 8.84
C VAL A 145 7.50 3.87 9.36
N GLY A 146 7.82 5.12 9.72
CA GLY A 146 6.84 6.13 10.14
C GLY A 146 5.75 6.34 9.10
N ARG A 147 6.11 6.55 7.84
CA ARG A 147 5.16 6.73 6.71
C ARG A 147 4.28 5.50 6.49
N ILE A 148 4.83 4.29 6.58
CA ILE A 148 4.07 3.04 6.47
C ILE A 148 3.03 2.95 7.60
N ARG A 149 3.42 3.28 8.84
CA ARG A 149 2.52 3.27 10.00
C ARG A 149 1.44 4.37 9.92
N GLU A 150 1.76 5.55 9.41
CA GLU A 150 0.78 6.61 9.13
C GLU A 150 -0.28 6.15 8.13
N ALA A 151 0.13 5.49 7.05
CA ALA A 151 -0.79 4.92 6.07
C ALA A 151 -1.69 3.84 6.70
N ALA A 152 -1.14 2.99 7.57
CA ALA A 152 -1.90 1.97 8.30
C ALA A 152 -2.90 2.60 9.29
N LEU A 153 -2.52 3.66 10.00
CA LEU A 153 -3.43 4.41 10.88
C LEU A 153 -4.57 5.03 10.09
N ALA A 154 -4.26 5.68 8.96
CA ALA A 154 -5.28 6.29 8.10
C ALA A 154 -6.28 5.24 7.57
N ALA A 155 -5.80 4.07 7.17
CA ALA A 155 -6.64 2.96 6.72
C ALA A 155 -7.48 2.36 7.85
N ALA A 156 -6.95 2.25 9.07
CA ALA A 156 -7.67 1.72 10.23
C ALA A 156 -8.81 2.65 10.70
N VAL A 157 -8.65 3.98 10.51
CA VAL A 157 -9.65 4.99 10.91
C VAL A 157 -10.71 5.19 9.83
N SER A 158 -10.40 4.93 8.56
CA SER A 158 -11.36 5.02 7.47
C SER A 158 -12.13 3.70 7.36
N PRO A 159 -13.38 3.62 7.85
CA PRO A 159 -14.16 2.40 7.66
C PRO A 159 -14.35 2.21 6.16
N THR A 160 -13.90 1.10 5.66
CA THR A 160 -13.95 0.58 4.31
C THR A 160 -15.14 1.13 3.51
N ARG A 161 -14.88 1.92 2.49
CA ARG A 161 -15.79 1.96 1.35
C ARG A 161 -15.70 0.58 0.69
N VAL A 162 -16.50 -0.35 1.19
CA VAL A 162 -16.83 -1.55 0.45
C VAL A 162 -17.42 -1.05 -0.86
N SER A 163 -16.68 -1.17 -1.92
CA SER A 163 -17.16 -0.97 -3.28
C SER A 163 -18.28 -1.99 -3.51
N ALA A 164 -19.51 -1.59 -3.23
CA ALA A 164 -20.71 -2.20 -3.76
C ALA A 164 -20.78 -1.79 -5.23
N SER A 165 -19.92 -2.41 -6.05
CA SER A 165 -20.08 -2.42 -7.50
C SER A 165 -20.90 -3.65 -7.85
N ALA A 166 -22.06 -3.40 -8.53
CA ALA A 166 -22.82 -4.30 -9.34
C ALA A 166 -23.79 -5.24 -8.64
N ALA A 167 -25.01 -4.74 -8.46
CA ALA A 167 -26.18 -5.55 -8.75
C ALA A 167 -27.29 -4.64 -9.28
N THR A 168 -27.13 -4.19 -10.52
CA THR A 168 -28.26 -3.72 -11.31
C THR A 168 -28.54 -4.82 -12.32
N ALA A 169 -29.53 -5.61 -12.03
CA ALA A 169 -30.14 -6.46 -13.03
C ALA A 169 -31.64 -6.47 -12.79
N ALA A 170 -32.32 -5.84 -13.75
CA ALA A 170 -33.57 -6.29 -14.34
C ALA A 170 -34.78 -6.61 -13.45
N GLY A 171 -35.83 -5.86 -13.69
CA GLY A 171 -37.20 -6.19 -13.28
C GLY A 171 -38.13 -5.09 -13.73
N CYS A 172 -38.40 -5.02 -14.93
CA CYS A 172 -39.64 -5.17 -15.70
C CYS A 172 -40.94 -4.87 -14.93
N GLY A 173 -41.76 -3.96 -15.48
CA GLY A 173 -43.18 -4.15 -15.41
C GLY A 173 -44.06 -2.99 -14.98
N ALA A 174 -44.58 -2.27 -15.94
CA ALA A 174 -45.98 -1.90 -16.16
C ALA A 174 -46.76 -0.99 -15.20
N ALA A 175 -47.10 0.16 -15.74
CA ALA A 175 -48.46 0.72 -15.88
C ALA A 175 -49.25 1.07 -14.61
N GLY A 176 -49.70 2.35 -14.56
CA GLY A 176 -50.79 2.79 -13.73
C GLY A 176 -50.98 4.30 -13.73
N ALA A 177 -51.88 4.77 -14.54
CA ALA A 177 -52.30 6.16 -14.71
C ALA A 177 -53.14 6.69 -13.53
N GLY A 178 -53.19 8.01 -13.34
CA GLY A 178 -54.17 8.70 -12.52
C GLY A 178 -53.57 9.99 -11.93
N SER A 179 -53.63 11.09 -12.50
CA SER A 179 -54.64 12.13 -12.67
C SER A 179 -54.96 12.94 -11.37
N VAL A 180 -54.69 14.25 -11.51
CA VAL A 180 -55.38 15.47 -11.02
C VAL A 180 -55.21 15.93 -9.57
N GLY A 181 -54.91 17.26 -9.43
CA GLY A 181 -55.23 18.05 -8.28
C GLY A 181 -54.14 19.08 -7.88
N ASN A 182 -54.00 20.15 -8.57
CA ASN A 182 -54.33 21.54 -8.38
C ASN A 182 -54.36 22.07 -6.94
N GLY A 183 -53.59 23.09 -6.63
CA GLY A 183 -53.68 23.83 -5.37
C GLY A 183 -52.56 24.83 -5.16
N ALA A 184 -52.75 26.02 -5.68
CA ALA A 184 -51.95 27.25 -5.50
C ALA A 184 -52.14 27.86 -4.11
N ALA A 185 -51.10 28.55 -3.60
CA ALA A 185 -51.07 29.81 -2.85
C ALA A 185 -49.70 30.00 -2.23
N SER A 186 -48.81 30.90 -2.65
CA SER A 186 -48.76 32.34 -2.43
C SER A 186 -48.67 32.78 -0.97
N ALA A 187 -47.54 33.33 -0.62
CA ALA A 187 -47.31 34.58 0.12
C ALA A 187 -45.95 34.53 0.82
N THR A 188 -44.92 35.28 0.38
CA THR A 188 -44.56 36.65 0.67
C THR A 188 -43.98 36.86 2.09
N SER A 189 -42.75 37.40 2.09
CA SER A 189 -42.30 38.52 2.89
C SER A 189 -41.24 38.29 3.98
N ARG A 190 -40.11 38.89 3.68
CA ARG A 190 -39.31 39.87 4.42
C ARG A 190 -38.14 39.38 5.28
N SER A 191 -36.97 39.75 4.79
CA SER A 191 -35.86 40.27 5.63
C SER A 191 -36.27 41.57 6.33
N PRO A 192 -35.60 42.03 7.40
CA PRO A 192 -34.23 42.49 7.34
C PRO A 192 -33.38 42.40 8.64
N MET A 193 -32.05 42.56 8.41
CA MET A 193 -31.04 43.32 9.17
C MET A 193 -31.08 43.37 10.71
N ALA A 194 -30.02 42.93 11.33
CA ALA A 194 -29.06 43.73 12.12
C ALA A 194 -27.77 42.92 12.28
#